data_3f3f1152cce1d70494179b4e3db52486
#
_entry.id   3f3f1152cce1d70494179b4e3db52486
#
_cell.length_a   1.000
_cell.length_b   1.000
_cell.length_c   1.000
_cell.angle_alpha   90.00
_cell.angle_beta   90.00
_cell.angle_gamma   90.00
#
_symmetry.space_group_name_H-M   'P 1'
#
loop_
_entity.id
_entity.type
_entity.pdbx_description
1 polymer ?
#
loop_
_entity_poly.entity_id
_entity_poly.type
_entity_poly.pdbx_seq_one_letter_code
_entity_poly.pdbx_strand_id
1 'polypeptide(L)'
;MTATPREAVNGLYNTNGQGDGYVDVIIVGAGISGIDAAYRITERNPNLTYTILERRSRIGGTWDLFRYPGVRSDSSIFTLSFPFEPWTREEGVADGVHIREYLTATAHKYGIDRHIQFDSHVRAADWDSATDTWTVTAEQDGARKQYRARFVFFGSGYYNYDEGYTPDFPGIEHFAGTVVHPQHWPEDLDYTGKKIVVIGSGATAVTLLPSLAERAKKVTMLQRSPTYLISASKYGRVAAAARKLLPRKAAHLVVRMYSAITEAVFFALSRKAPDLVRWLLRRKAINSLPPGYDVDTHFKPRYNPWDQRMCLIPDADLYNAISAGRAEVVTDHIDHFDTGGIALKSGGHLDADIIVTATGLQLQALGGTTISLDGVEINPSDRFVYKAHMLEDVPNLFWCVGYTNASWTLRADITARATAKLLAHMASYGYTHAYPHRGGEPMTEKPSWDINAGYVLRSLDALPKSGTRRPWNVRQNYFADAIDYRFDRIEEAMVFGRVADRAPLAG
;
A
#
# COMPACT_ATOMS: atom_id res chain seq x y z
N MET A 1 -48.06 -14.85 11.60
CA MET A 1 -47.72 -14.08 10.40
C MET A 1 -46.20 -14.05 10.34
N THR A 2 -45.59 -14.82 9.50
CA THR A 2 -44.14 -14.86 9.31
C THR A 2 -43.75 -13.61 8.50
N ALA A 3 -42.93 -12.77 9.06
CA ALA A 3 -42.39 -11.58 8.38
C ALA A 3 -41.71 -12.04 7.07
N THR A 4 -41.92 -11.29 6.01
CA THR A 4 -41.27 -11.56 4.72
C THR A 4 -39.77 -11.32 4.86
N PRO A 5 -38.88 -11.98 4.08
CA PRO A 5 -37.45 -11.79 4.14
C PRO A 5 -37.00 -10.31 3.98
N ARG A 6 -37.82 -9.48 3.35
CA ARG A 6 -37.59 -8.04 3.17
C ARG A 6 -37.79 -7.23 4.48
N GLU A 7 -38.71 -7.62 5.35
CA GLU A 7 -38.97 -6.95 6.62
C GLU A 7 -37.91 -7.30 7.69
N ALA A 8 -37.40 -8.53 7.66
CA ALA A 8 -36.29 -8.96 8.53
C ALA A 8 -34.97 -8.22 8.20
N VAL A 9 -34.74 -7.89 6.92
CA VAL A 9 -33.54 -7.15 6.48
C VAL A 9 -33.59 -5.68 6.96
N ASN A 10 -34.75 -5.04 6.93
CA ASN A 10 -34.89 -3.63 7.38
C ASN A 10 -34.70 -3.44 8.88
N GLY A 11 -34.91 -4.45 9.70
CA GLY A 11 -34.64 -4.40 11.15
C GLY A 11 -33.16 -4.54 11.55
N LEU A 12 -32.34 -5.02 10.62
CA LEU A 12 -30.89 -5.19 10.83
C LEU A 12 -30.06 -3.93 10.52
N TYR A 13 -30.62 -3.01 9.75
CA TYR A 13 -29.98 -1.76 9.39
C TYR A 13 -30.69 -0.60 10.10
N ASN A 14 -29.93 0.19 10.86
CA ASN A 14 -30.49 1.39 11.50
C ASN A 14 -30.77 2.44 10.42
N THR A 15 -32.02 2.58 10.01
CA THR A 15 -32.48 3.57 9.01
C THR A 15 -32.58 4.98 9.57
N ASN A 16 -32.37 5.18 10.89
CA ASN A 16 -32.45 6.48 11.57
C ASN A 16 -31.03 6.93 12.01
N GLY A 17 -30.25 7.44 11.05
CA GLY A 17 -28.89 7.94 11.26
C GLY A 17 -28.77 9.25 12.04
N GLN A 18 -29.49 9.42 13.15
CA GLN A 18 -29.37 10.56 14.06
C GLN A 18 -29.55 10.11 15.52
N GLY A 19 -28.48 9.51 16.08
CA GLY A 19 -28.37 9.16 17.49
C GLY A 19 -27.12 8.33 17.75
N ASP A 20 -26.19 8.84 18.53
CA ASP A 20 -25.05 8.15 19.13
C ASP A 20 -23.87 7.70 18.22
N GLY A 21 -23.64 8.32 17.05
CA GLY A 21 -22.43 8.04 16.27
C GLY A 21 -22.32 6.59 15.74
N TYR A 22 -23.43 5.84 15.66
CA TYR A 22 -23.46 4.49 15.10
C TYR A 22 -23.62 4.52 13.58
N VAL A 23 -22.79 3.71 12.89
CA VAL A 23 -22.89 3.38 11.47
C VAL A 23 -22.74 1.88 11.28
N ASP A 24 -23.15 1.34 10.13
CA ASP A 24 -22.95 -0.09 9.86
C ASP A 24 -21.48 -0.43 9.66
N VAL A 25 -20.73 0.44 8.95
CA VAL A 25 -19.32 0.21 8.59
C VAL A 25 -18.46 1.42 8.90
N ILE A 26 -17.40 1.24 9.65
CA ILE A 26 -16.30 2.21 9.75
C ILE A 26 -15.19 1.78 8.80
N ILE A 27 -14.75 2.69 7.92
CA ILE A 27 -13.60 2.51 7.05
C ILE A 27 -12.46 3.38 7.59
N VAL A 28 -11.29 2.78 7.82
CA VAL A 28 -10.11 3.49 8.32
C VAL A 28 -9.18 3.80 7.14
N GLY A 29 -9.05 5.10 6.84
CA GLY A 29 -8.21 5.63 5.76
C GLY A 29 -8.96 5.98 4.48
N ALA A 30 -8.70 7.19 3.94
CA ALA A 30 -9.24 7.72 2.68
C ALA A 30 -8.21 7.65 1.54
N GLY A 31 -7.37 6.62 1.53
CA GLY A 31 -6.51 6.26 0.41
C GLY A 31 -7.24 5.39 -0.64
N ILE A 32 -6.47 4.79 -1.56
CA ILE A 32 -7.01 3.89 -2.61
C ILE A 32 -7.91 2.81 -2.00
N SER A 33 -7.46 2.11 -0.94
CA SER A 33 -8.18 0.99 -0.35
C SER A 33 -9.50 1.40 0.28
N GLY A 34 -9.55 2.54 0.99
CA GLY A 34 -10.76 3.00 1.65
C GLY A 34 -11.81 3.52 0.66
N ILE A 35 -11.39 4.23 -0.39
CA ILE A 35 -12.29 4.70 -1.46
C ILE A 35 -12.86 3.51 -2.24
N ASP A 36 -12.04 2.50 -2.55
CA ASP A 36 -12.49 1.27 -3.20
C ASP A 36 -13.49 0.52 -2.33
N ALA A 37 -13.20 0.34 -1.04
CA ALA A 37 -14.10 -0.29 -0.08
C ALA A 37 -15.44 0.44 0.01
N ALA A 38 -15.44 1.76 0.17
CA ALA A 38 -16.66 2.56 0.22
C ALA A 38 -17.52 2.36 -1.04
N TYR A 39 -16.90 2.43 -2.21
CA TYR A 39 -17.60 2.19 -3.48
C TYR A 39 -18.19 0.78 -3.55
N ARG A 40 -17.40 -0.27 -3.28
CA ARG A 40 -17.84 -1.66 -3.42
C ARG A 40 -18.88 -2.07 -2.40
N ILE A 41 -18.74 -1.58 -1.17
CA ILE A 41 -19.71 -1.85 -0.11
C ILE A 41 -21.06 -1.23 -0.48
N THR A 42 -21.09 0.03 -0.89
CA THR A 42 -22.34 0.73 -1.25
C THR A 42 -22.94 0.25 -2.57
N GLU A 43 -22.11 -0.12 -3.55
CA GLU A 43 -22.57 -0.71 -4.83
C GLU A 43 -23.39 -1.99 -4.59
N ARG A 44 -22.94 -2.83 -3.64
CA ARG A 44 -23.57 -4.11 -3.35
C ARG A 44 -24.62 -4.05 -2.25
N ASN A 45 -24.43 -3.17 -1.28
CA ASN A 45 -25.25 -3.02 -0.07
C ASN A 45 -25.70 -1.54 0.07
N PRO A 46 -26.60 -1.05 -0.78
CA PRO A 46 -26.93 0.37 -0.85
C PRO A 46 -27.64 0.92 0.40
N ASN A 47 -28.12 0.06 1.28
CA ASN A 47 -28.81 0.44 2.51
C ASN A 47 -27.86 0.54 3.72
N LEU A 48 -26.57 0.15 3.59
CA LEU A 48 -25.61 0.25 4.68
C LEU A 48 -25.14 1.70 4.82
N THR A 49 -25.10 2.15 6.06
CA THR A 49 -24.48 3.42 6.44
C THR A 49 -22.99 3.23 6.70
N TYR A 50 -22.17 4.21 6.34
CA TYR A 50 -20.73 4.15 6.61
C TYR A 50 -20.13 5.52 6.89
N THR A 51 -18.99 5.51 7.56
CA THR A 51 -18.10 6.67 7.68
C THR A 51 -16.67 6.24 7.40
N ILE A 52 -15.86 7.17 6.88
CA ILE A 52 -14.42 6.99 6.68
C ILE A 52 -13.70 7.88 7.67
N LEU A 53 -12.81 7.30 8.48
CA LEU A 53 -11.94 8.05 9.39
C LEU A 53 -10.56 8.18 8.75
N GLU A 54 -10.19 9.41 8.40
CA GLU A 54 -8.90 9.71 7.76
C GLU A 54 -8.04 10.56 8.71
N ARG A 55 -6.82 10.08 9.02
CA ARG A 55 -5.91 10.80 9.94
C ARG A 55 -5.37 12.12 9.38
N ARG A 56 -5.36 12.27 8.07
CA ARG A 56 -4.86 13.46 7.38
C ARG A 56 -6.02 14.41 7.03
N SER A 57 -5.68 15.65 6.68
CA SER A 57 -6.64 16.67 6.26
C SER A 57 -7.11 16.53 4.80
N ARG A 58 -6.66 15.49 4.07
CA ARG A 58 -6.94 15.33 2.64
C ARG A 58 -7.05 13.86 2.25
N ILE A 59 -7.77 13.62 1.15
CA ILE A 59 -7.81 12.35 0.43
C ILE A 59 -6.45 12.05 -0.20
N GLY A 60 -6.03 10.78 -0.19
CA GLY A 60 -4.88 10.34 -0.97
C GLY A 60 -4.02 9.26 -0.32
N GLY A 61 -4.03 9.12 1.01
CA GLY A 61 -3.18 8.14 1.71
C GLY A 61 -1.70 8.35 1.35
N THR A 62 -1.04 7.31 0.82
CA THR A 62 0.35 7.36 0.36
C THR A 62 0.65 8.53 -0.59
N TRP A 63 -0.29 8.86 -1.48
CA TRP A 63 -0.13 9.93 -2.48
C TRP A 63 -0.35 11.33 -1.93
N ASP A 64 -0.85 11.46 -0.72
CA ASP A 64 -0.85 12.70 0.05
C ASP A 64 0.30 12.74 1.06
N LEU A 65 0.77 11.61 1.57
CA LEU A 65 1.90 11.52 2.51
C LEU A 65 3.21 11.94 1.85
N PHE A 66 3.55 11.33 0.71
CA PHE A 66 4.81 11.58 0.04
C PHE A 66 4.73 12.80 -0.88
N ARG A 67 5.59 13.79 -0.60
CA ARG A 67 5.64 15.08 -1.28
C ARG A 67 7.00 15.40 -1.91
N TYR A 68 7.94 14.46 -1.83
CA TYR A 68 9.27 14.66 -2.39
C TYR A 68 9.23 14.83 -3.92
N PRO A 69 10.19 15.57 -4.51
CA PRO A 69 10.26 15.81 -5.95
C PRO A 69 10.25 14.52 -6.77
N GLY A 70 9.39 14.47 -7.78
CA GLY A 70 9.28 13.34 -8.70
C GLY A 70 8.51 12.13 -8.17
N VAL A 71 7.86 12.22 -6.99
CA VAL A 71 7.03 11.13 -6.47
C VAL A 71 6.04 10.62 -7.51
N ARG A 72 6.06 9.32 -7.78
CA ARG A 72 5.27 8.68 -8.84
C ARG A 72 4.98 7.22 -8.52
N SER A 73 4.04 6.63 -9.25
CA SER A 73 3.79 5.20 -9.19
C SER A 73 4.97 4.40 -9.75
N ASP A 74 5.33 3.31 -9.10
CA ASP A 74 6.30 2.31 -9.57
C ASP A 74 5.61 1.10 -10.25
N SER A 75 4.32 1.19 -10.48
CA SER A 75 3.50 0.23 -11.22
C SER A 75 2.62 0.95 -12.25
N SER A 76 2.07 0.19 -13.21
CA SER A 76 1.19 0.76 -14.21
C SER A 76 -0.04 1.43 -13.57
N ILE A 77 -0.32 2.69 -13.94
CA ILE A 77 -1.51 3.40 -13.49
C ILE A 77 -2.80 2.70 -13.95
N PHE A 78 -2.76 1.94 -15.04
CA PHE A 78 -3.93 1.23 -15.54
C PHE A 78 -4.34 0.05 -14.65
N THR A 79 -3.41 -0.51 -13.88
CA THR A 79 -3.68 -1.50 -12.84
C THR A 79 -3.86 -0.85 -11.47
N LEU A 80 -3.27 0.32 -11.24
CA LEU A 80 -3.41 1.09 -9.99
C LEU A 80 -4.75 1.84 -9.93
N SER A 81 -5.30 2.34 -11.05
CA SER A 81 -6.63 2.95 -11.10
C SER A 81 -7.73 1.94 -10.78
N PHE A 82 -8.91 2.43 -10.37
CA PHE A 82 -10.04 1.57 -10.05
C PHE A 82 -10.63 0.90 -11.30
N PRO A 83 -11.11 -0.36 -11.22
CA PRO A 83 -11.79 -1.02 -12.34
C PRO A 83 -13.07 -0.29 -12.77
N PHE A 84 -13.75 0.37 -11.84
CA PHE A 84 -15.01 1.10 -12.08
C PHE A 84 -14.81 2.54 -12.56
N GLU A 85 -13.62 3.14 -12.31
CA GLU A 85 -13.30 4.50 -12.74
C GLU A 85 -12.02 4.51 -13.61
N PRO A 86 -12.15 4.63 -14.95
CA PRO A 86 -11.01 4.59 -15.86
C PRO A 86 -10.07 5.78 -15.70
N TRP A 87 -8.76 5.49 -15.69
CA TRP A 87 -7.73 6.52 -15.84
C TRP A 87 -7.81 7.18 -17.22
N THR A 88 -7.87 8.49 -17.27
CA THR A 88 -8.13 9.24 -18.52
C THR A 88 -6.91 9.95 -19.11
N ARG A 89 -5.86 10.17 -18.31
CA ARG A 89 -4.61 10.80 -18.77
C ARG A 89 -3.80 9.82 -19.62
N GLU A 90 -2.81 10.34 -20.34
CA GLU A 90 -2.01 9.55 -21.31
C GLU A 90 -0.90 8.73 -20.65
N GLU A 91 -0.39 9.18 -19.51
CA GLU A 91 0.69 8.49 -18.82
C GLU A 91 0.30 7.09 -18.35
N GLY A 92 1.23 6.14 -18.52
CA GLY A 92 1.18 4.79 -17.97
C GLY A 92 1.85 4.68 -16.60
N VAL A 93 2.77 5.63 -16.30
CA VAL A 93 3.40 5.84 -15.00
C VAL A 93 2.99 7.23 -14.53
N ALA A 94 2.15 7.29 -13.51
CA ALA A 94 1.54 8.54 -13.09
C ALA A 94 2.30 9.20 -11.94
N ASP A 95 2.41 10.52 -12.00
CA ASP A 95 2.95 11.34 -10.93
C ASP A 95 1.98 11.35 -9.72
N GLY A 96 2.52 11.43 -8.50
CA GLY A 96 1.73 11.33 -7.26
C GLY A 96 0.62 12.38 -7.15
N VAL A 97 0.85 13.59 -7.65
CA VAL A 97 -0.16 14.66 -7.68
C VAL A 97 -1.37 14.26 -8.54
N HIS A 98 -1.14 13.65 -9.70
CA HIS A 98 -2.20 13.21 -10.60
C HIS A 98 -2.99 12.02 -10.02
N ILE A 99 -2.33 11.14 -9.27
CA ILE A 99 -3.00 10.05 -8.57
C ILE A 99 -3.90 10.60 -7.47
N ARG A 100 -3.42 11.57 -6.68
CA ARG A 100 -4.22 12.22 -5.65
C ARG A 100 -5.44 12.95 -6.23
N GLU A 101 -5.26 13.70 -7.33
CA GLU A 101 -6.36 14.35 -8.05
C GLU A 101 -7.39 13.32 -8.54
N TYR A 102 -6.94 12.21 -9.09
CA TYR A 102 -7.81 11.11 -9.52
C TYR A 102 -8.62 10.51 -8.37
N LEU A 103 -7.99 10.26 -7.22
CA LEU A 103 -8.67 9.74 -6.03
C LEU A 103 -9.70 10.72 -5.50
N THR A 104 -9.36 12.01 -5.42
CA THR A 104 -10.26 13.08 -4.97
C THR A 104 -11.46 13.23 -5.92
N ALA A 105 -11.21 13.25 -7.22
CA ALA A 105 -12.27 13.33 -8.23
C ALA A 105 -13.19 12.09 -8.20
N THR A 106 -12.61 10.90 -7.97
CA THR A 106 -13.38 9.66 -7.84
C THR A 106 -14.27 9.69 -6.60
N ALA A 107 -13.70 10.06 -5.45
CA ALA A 107 -14.48 10.16 -4.21
C ALA A 107 -15.65 11.15 -4.36
N HIS A 108 -15.40 12.32 -4.95
CA HIS A 108 -16.43 13.32 -5.21
C HIS A 108 -17.51 12.80 -6.18
N LYS A 109 -17.11 12.20 -7.29
CA LYS A 109 -18.02 11.66 -8.30
C LYS A 109 -19.03 10.65 -7.74
N TYR A 110 -18.60 9.83 -6.80
CA TYR A 110 -19.44 8.80 -6.18
C TYR A 110 -20.00 9.21 -4.81
N GLY A 111 -19.82 10.50 -4.41
CA GLY A 111 -20.35 11.04 -3.16
C GLY A 111 -19.69 10.49 -1.90
N ILE A 112 -18.52 9.82 -2.04
CA ILE A 112 -17.78 9.22 -0.92
C ILE A 112 -17.17 10.29 -0.03
N ASP A 113 -16.75 11.42 -0.60
CA ASP A 113 -16.15 12.57 0.08
C ASP A 113 -17.00 13.10 1.26
N ARG A 114 -18.33 13.01 1.15
CA ARG A 114 -19.28 13.48 2.17
C ARG A 114 -19.28 12.61 3.45
N HIS A 115 -18.72 11.42 3.37
CA HIS A 115 -18.65 10.43 4.45
C HIS A 115 -17.28 10.39 5.13
N ILE A 116 -16.34 11.27 4.74
CA ILE A 116 -14.99 11.31 5.29
C ILE A 116 -14.93 12.28 6.46
N GLN A 117 -14.46 11.78 7.60
CA GLN A 117 -14.06 12.56 8.76
C GLN A 117 -12.54 12.70 8.70
N PHE A 118 -12.07 13.88 8.27
CA PHE A 118 -10.66 14.21 8.23
C PHE A 118 -10.10 14.47 9.64
N ASP A 119 -8.78 14.51 9.74
CA ASP A 119 -8.03 14.76 10.98
C ASP A 119 -8.44 13.82 12.13
N SER A 120 -8.87 12.61 11.75
CA SER A 120 -9.41 11.58 12.65
C SER A 120 -8.47 10.37 12.69
N HIS A 121 -7.51 10.39 13.62
CA HIS A 121 -6.53 9.33 13.78
C HIS A 121 -7.07 8.20 14.67
N VAL A 122 -7.42 7.07 14.10
CA VAL A 122 -7.88 5.88 14.84
C VAL A 122 -6.74 5.32 15.68
N ARG A 123 -6.97 5.22 16.99
CA ARG A 123 -6.00 4.75 17.99
C ARG A 123 -6.33 3.36 18.52
N ALA A 124 -7.62 3.05 18.67
CA ALA A 124 -8.07 1.79 19.22
C ALA A 124 -9.39 1.35 18.58
N ALA A 125 -9.61 0.05 18.50
CA ALA A 125 -10.88 -0.56 18.15
C ALA A 125 -11.12 -1.75 19.10
N ASP A 126 -12.23 -1.72 19.84
CA ASP A 126 -12.61 -2.76 20.79
C ASP A 126 -13.93 -3.40 20.35
N TRP A 127 -13.93 -4.74 20.25
CA TRP A 127 -15.11 -5.54 19.94
C TRP A 127 -15.85 -5.90 21.21
N ASP A 128 -17.13 -5.62 21.26
CA ASP A 128 -18.03 -6.06 22.32
C ASP A 128 -18.84 -7.26 21.84
N SER A 129 -18.53 -8.43 22.36
CA SER A 129 -19.23 -9.67 22.05
C SER A 129 -20.69 -9.67 22.53
N ALA A 130 -21.06 -8.90 23.55
CA ALA A 130 -22.42 -8.84 24.02
C ALA A 130 -23.37 -8.13 23.05
N THR A 131 -22.85 -7.19 22.26
CA THR A 131 -23.63 -6.37 21.33
C THR A 131 -23.29 -6.62 19.85
N ASP A 132 -22.26 -7.44 19.56
CA ASP A 132 -21.69 -7.64 18.22
C ASP A 132 -21.32 -6.32 17.53
N THR A 133 -20.69 -5.41 18.28
CA THR A 133 -20.28 -4.09 17.77
C THR A 133 -18.84 -3.73 18.13
N TRP A 134 -18.22 -2.98 17.25
CA TRP A 134 -16.95 -2.33 17.45
C TRP A 134 -17.15 -0.94 18.05
N THR A 135 -16.37 -0.57 19.06
CA THR A 135 -16.16 0.80 19.52
C THR A 135 -14.80 1.26 19.00
N VAL A 136 -14.78 2.19 18.05
CA VAL A 136 -13.58 2.75 17.45
C VAL A 136 -13.27 4.10 18.07
N THR A 137 -12.11 4.24 18.70
CA THR A 137 -11.64 5.47 19.30
C THR A 137 -10.66 6.17 18.37
N ALA A 138 -11.02 7.37 17.93
CA ALA A 138 -10.17 8.25 17.15
C ALA A 138 -9.77 9.49 17.94
N GLU A 139 -8.57 9.99 17.68
CA GLU A 139 -8.10 11.28 18.13
C GLU A 139 -8.39 12.31 17.03
N GLN A 140 -9.11 13.37 17.37
CA GLN A 140 -9.49 14.45 16.49
C GLN A 140 -9.30 15.78 17.22
N ASP A 141 -8.49 16.70 16.68
CA ASP A 141 -8.17 18.00 17.31
C ASP A 141 -7.69 17.88 18.76
N GLY A 142 -6.91 16.83 19.06
CA GLY A 142 -6.42 16.53 20.42
C GLY A 142 -7.46 15.94 21.37
N ALA A 143 -8.71 15.78 20.95
CA ALA A 143 -9.78 15.16 21.73
C ALA A 143 -10.04 13.71 21.26
N ARG A 144 -10.38 12.83 22.20
CA ARG A 144 -10.83 11.47 21.90
C ARG A 144 -12.31 11.47 21.53
N LYS A 145 -12.63 10.88 20.38
CA LYS A 145 -13.98 10.69 19.87
C LYS A 145 -14.24 9.22 19.63
N GLN A 146 -15.40 8.74 20.03
CA GLN A 146 -15.80 7.33 19.84
C GLN A 146 -16.85 7.21 18.75
N TYR A 147 -16.70 6.19 17.95
CA TYR A 147 -17.63 5.78 16.91
C TYR A 147 -18.00 4.32 17.12
N ARG A 148 -19.23 3.96 16.85
CA ARG A 148 -19.69 2.57 16.98
C ARG A 148 -20.11 2.02 15.62
N ALA A 149 -19.72 0.77 15.33
CA ALA A 149 -20.10 0.10 14.09
C ALA A 149 -20.17 -1.41 14.28
N ARG A 150 -20.91 -2.08 13.39
CA ARG A 150 -20.89 -3.54 13.31
C ARG A 150 -19.63 -4.05 12.63
N PHE A 151 -19.15 -3.33 11.63
CA PHE A 151 -18.00 -3.74 10.80
C PHE A 151 -16.93 -2.67 10.77
N VAL A 152 -15.67 -3.11 10.75
CA VAL A 152 -14.53 -2.21 10.56
C VAL A 152 -13.67 -2.69 9.40
N PHE A 153 -13.38 -1.79 8.46
CA PHE A 153 -12.52 -2.06 7.31
C PHE A 153 -11.25 -1.20 7.40
N PHE A 154 -10.11 -1.84 7.58
CA PHE A 154 -8.81 -1.16 7.62
C PHE A 154 -8.23 -1.01 6.21
N GLY A 155 -8.44 0.18 5.62
CA GLY A 155 -7.79 0.66 4.41
C GLY A 155 -6.60 1.57 4.70
N SER A 156 -6.01 1.46 5.89
CA SER A 156 -4.96 2.32 6.45
C SER A 156 -3.60 2.19 5.77
N GLY A 157 -3.45 1.30 4.78
CA GLY A 157 -2.16 1.01 4.18
C GLY A 157 -1.27 0.15 5.09
N TYR A 158 0.05 0.27 4.91
CA TYR A 158 1.02 -0.58 5.61
C TYR A 158 2.27 0.19 6.08
N TYR A 159 2.30 1.51 5.93
CA TYR A 159 3.39 2.36 6.40
C TYR A 159 3.08 2.97 7.77
N ASN A 160 4.09 3.10 8.60
CA ASN A 160 4.06 4.05 9.69
C ASN A 160 4.11 5.48 9.12
N TYR A 161 3.06 6.29 9.35
CA TYR A 161 2.99 7.65 8.83
C TYR A 161 3.73 8.66 9.71
N ASP A 162 4.06 8.28 10.94
CA ASP A 162 4.71 9.19 11.89
C ASP A 162 6.21 9.27 11.63
N GLU A 163 6.84 8.15 11.20
CA GLU A 163 8.26 8.14 10.90
C GLU A 163 8.65 7.12 9.83
N GLY A 164 9.68 7.47 9.04
CA GLY A 164 10.39 6.56 8.18
C GLY A 164 11.52 5.85 8.91
N TYR A 165 12.25 5.00 8.21
CA TYR A 165 13.41 4.33 8.77
C TYR A 165 14.70 5.06 8.43
N THR A 166 15.39 5.58 9.43
CA THR A 166 16.75 6.08 9.31
C THR A 166 17.64 5.24 10.24
N PRO A 167 18.69 4.58 9.73
CA PRO A 167 19.69 3.92 10.56
C PRO A 167 20.41 4.96 11.45
N ASP A 168 20.98 4.47 12.54
CA ASP A 168 21.92 5.27 13.31
C ASP A 168 23.21 5.42 12.48
N PHE A 169 23.47 6.62 12.02
CA PHE A 169 24.65 6.95 11.24
C PHE A 169 25.68 7.67 12.12
N PRO A 170 26.90 7.14 12.28
CA PRO A 170 27.93 7.77 13.11
C PRO A 170 28.19 9.24 12.69
N GLY A 171 28.03 10.17 13.61
CA GLY A 171 28.36 11.59 13.41
C GLY A 171 27.34 12.39 12.61
N ILE A 172 26.14 11.89 12.35
CA ILE A 172 25.11 12.61 11.57
C ILE A 172 24.76 13.97 12.22
N GLU A 173 24.86 14.07 13.54
CA GLU A 173 24.65 15.27 14.33
C GLU A 173 25.73 16.35 14.11
N HIS A 174 26.89 16.00 13.55
CA HIS A 174 27.95 16.93 13.23
C HIS A 174 27.80 17.60 11.86
N PHE A 175 26.91 17.06 11.01
CA PHE A 175 26.70 17.63 9.68
C PHE A 175 26.08 19.03 9.77
N ALA A 176 26.76 20.03 9.19
CA ALA A 176 26.33 21.42 9.26
C ALA A 176 25.21 21.79 8.27
N GLY A 177 24.93 20.92 7.28
CA GLY A 177 23.89 21.11 6.27
C GLY A 177 22.52 20.60 6.72
N THR A 178 21.62 20.41 5.76
CA THR A 178 20.25 19.96 6.02
C THR A 178 20.13 18.43 5.82
N VAL A 179 19.58 17.73 6.81
CA VAL A 179 19.21 16.31 6.69
C VAL A 179 17.71 16.19 6.52
N VAL A 180 17.26 15.46 5.48
CA VAL A 180 15.84 15.30 5.16
C VAL A 180 15.50 13.82 4.98
N HIS A 181 14.43 13.36 5.64
CA HIS A 181 13.83 12.08 5.29
C HIS A 181 12.69 12.30 4.26
N PRO A 182 12.65 11.56 3.13
CA PRO A 182 11.67 11.78 2.05
C PRO A 182 10.21 11.71 2.47
N GLN A 183 9.89 10.95 3.52
CA GLN A 183 8.52 10.85 4.04
C GLN A 183 8.00 12.19 4.59
N HIS A 184 8.90 13.03 5.10
CA HIS A 184 8.62 14.35 5.66
C HIS A 184 9.35 15.44 4.88
N TRP A 185 9.21 15.41 3.56
CA TRP A 185 9.84 16.37 2.68
C TRP A 185 9.30 17.78 2.93
N PRO A 186 10.16 18.77 3.29
CA PRO A 186 9.73 20.16 3.44
C PRO A 186 9.36 20.74 2.07
N GLU A 187 8.12 21.22 1.93
CA GLU A 187 7.63 21.72 0.63
C GLU A 187 8.35 22.99 0.16
N ASP A 188 8.94 23.75 1.10
CA ASP A 188 9.66 25.00 0.88
C ASP A 188 11.18 24.81 0.77
N LEU A 189 11.70 23.58 0.79
CA LEU A 189 13.14 23.30 0.71
C LEU A 189 13.72 23.76 -0.64
N ASP A 190 14.54 24.82 -0.61
CA ASP A 190 15.29 25.25 -1.79
C ASP A 190 16.61 24.49 -1.92
N TYR A 191 16.64 23.62 -2.92
CA TYR A 191 17.83 22.85 -3.28
C TYR A 191 18.50 23.32 -4.57
N THR A 192 18.13 24.50 -5.08
CA THR A 192 18.70 25.08 -6.32
C THR A 192 20.18 25.37 -6.13
N GLY A 193 21.00 24.83 -7.04
CA GLY A 193 22.46 25.00 -7.01
C GLY A 193 23.19 24.29 -5.87
N LYS A 194 22.51 23.45 -5.08
CA LYS A 194 23.07 22.70 -3.95
C LYS A 194 23.71 21.37 -4.38
N LYS A 195 24.71 20.91 -3.61
CA LYS A 195 25.22 19.54 -3.67
C LYS A 195 24.35 18.67 -2.79
N ILE A 196 23.76 17.61 -3.35
CA ILE A 196 22.85 16.73 -2.63
C ILE A 196 23.38 15.30 -2.65
N VAL A 197 23.41 14.65 -1.47
CA VAL A 197 23.67 13.23 -1.37
C VAL A 197 22.38 12.53 -0.96
N VAL A 198 21.91 11.57 -1.80
CA VAL A 198 20.74 10.73 -1.54
C VAL A 198 21.23 9.35 -1.09
N ILE A 199 21.02 9.00 0.16
CA ILE A 199 21.44 7.71 0.73
C ILE A 199 20.35 6.67 0.48
N GLY A 200 20.66 5.65 -0.30
CA GLY A 200 19.77 4.55 -0.65
C GLY A 200 19.75 4.22 -2.13
N SER A 201 19.18 3.08 -2.49
CA SER A 201 19.01 2.60 -3.88
C SER A 201 17.59 2.12 -4.18
N GLY A 202 16.64 2.32 -3.26
CA GLY A 202 15.25 1.94 -3.44
C GLY A 202 14.45 2.90 -4.33
N ALA A 203 13.16 2.62 -4.50
CA ALA A 203 12.26 3.38 -5.38
C ALA A 203 12.30 4.90 -5.10
N THR A 204 12.38 5.31 -3.84
CA THR A 204 12.47 6.71 -3.44
C THR A 204 13.74 7.39 -3.95
N ALA A 205 14.92 6.76 -3.74
CA ALA A 205 16.19 7.32 -4.19
C ALA A 205 16.24 7.41 -5.72
N VAL A 206 15.81 6.34 -6.41
CA VAL A 206 15.77 6.26 -7.88
C VAL A 206 14.82 7.31 -8.48
N THR A 207 13.75 7.66 -7.78
CA THR A 207 12.79 8.69 -8.21
C THR A 207 13.29 10.10 -7.93
N LEU A 208 13.91 10.31 -6.77
CA LEU A 208 14.46 11.63 -6.37
C LEU A 208 15.58 12.09 -7.28
N LEU A 209 16.52 11.18 -7.61
CA LEU A 209 17.76 11.53 -8.29
C LEU A 209 17.56 12.33 -9.58
N PRO A 210 16.76 11.88 -10.58
CA PRO A 210 16.54 12.64 -11.81
C PRO A 210 15.81 13.97 -11.55
N SER A 211 14.86 13.99 -10.61
CA SER A 211 14.06 15.19 -10.31
C SER A 211 14.89 16.27 -9.59
N LEU A 212 15.72 15.88 -8.65
CA LEU A 212 16.63 16.82 -7.97
C LEU A 212 17.71 17.37 -8.92
N ALA A 213 18.19 16.50 -9.84
CA ALA A 213 19.22 16.87 -10.83
C ALA A 213 18.77 17.95 -11.83
N GLU A 214 17.50 18.32 -11.88
CA GLU A 214 17.01 19.41 -12.72
C GLU A 214 17.43 20.79 -12.21
N ARG A 215 17.54 20.97 -10.89
CA ARG A 215 17.78 22.27 -10.23
C ARG A 215 19.03 22.28 -9.34
N ALA A 216 19.43 21.11 -8.81
CA ALA A 216 20.62 21.00 -7.99
C ALA A 216 21.90 21.20 -8.81
N LYS A 217 23.00 21.62 -8.15
CA LYS A 217 24.33 21.70 -8.77
C LYS A 217 24.85 20.30 -9.11
N LYS A 218 24.65 19.34 -8.21
CA LYS A 218 25.06 17.95 -8.35
C LYS A 218 24.25 17.08 -7.42
N VAL A 219 23.82 15.91 -7.89
CA VAL A 219 23.15 14.92 -7.05
C VAL A 219 23.90 13.60 -7.09
N THR A 220 24.30 13.11 -5.91
CA THR A 220 25.00 11.83 -5.75
C THR A 220 24.08 10.81 -5.07
N MET A 221 23.82 9.68 -5.72
CA MET A 221 23.16 8.55 -5.06
C MET A 221 24.22 7.68 -4.38
N LEU A 222 24.26 7.68 -3.06
CA LEU A 222 25.11 6.81 -2.25
C LEU A 222 24.36 5.53 -1.91
N GLN A 223 24.83 4.41 -2.42
CA GLN A 223 24.22 3.10 -2.17
C GLN A 223 25.23 2.11 -1.59
N ARG A 224 24.79 1.29 -0.65
CA ARG A 224 25.57 0.17 -0.11
C ARG A 224 25.63 -1.00 -1.10
N SER A 225 24.56 -1.22 -1.83
CA SER A 225 24.42 -2.25 -2.84
C SER A 225 23.46 -1.81 -3.93
N PRO A 226 23.68 -2.24 -5.19
CA PRO A 226 22.79 -1.91 -6.30
C PRO A 226 21.39 -2.50 -6.14
N THR A 227 20.43 -1.91 -6.89
CA THR A 227 19.09 -2.46 -7.11
C THR A 227 18.85 -2.70 -8.60
N TYR A 228 17.88 -3.56 -8.93
CA TYR A 228 17.47 -3.76 -10.32
C TYR A 228 16.57 -2.61 -10.78
N LEU A 229 16.91 -2.05 -11.95
CA LEU A 229 16.17 -0.98 -12.60
C LEU A 229 15.49 -1.49 -13.87
N ILE A 230 14.19 -1.18 -13.99
CA ILE A 230 13.39 -1.48 -15.18
C ILE A 230 13.11 -0.17 -15.91
N SER A 231 13.62 -0.02 -17.13
CA SER A 231 13.26 1.13 -17.97
C SER A 231 12.05 0.79 -18.82
N ALA A 232 10.97 1.57 -18.64
CA ALA A 232 9.75 1.49 -19.43
C ALA A 232 9.31 2.86 -19.92
N SER A 233 8.48 2.91 -20.97
CA SER A 233 7.94 4.19 -21.44
C SER A 233 6.98 4.80 -20.42
N LYS A 234 7.10 6.10 -20.19
CA LYS A 234 6.14 6.87 -19.37
C LYS A 234 4.73 6.82 -19.97
N TYR A 235 4.63 6.76 -21.31
CA TYR A 235 3.34 6.79 -22.02
C TYR A 235 2.96 5.41 -22.54
N GLY A 236 1.69 5.05 -22.33
CA GLY A 236 1.16 3.74 -22.71
C GLY A 236 0.73 3.68 -24.18
N ARG A 237 1.59 3.20 -25.08
CA ARG A 237 1.25 3.05 -26.54
C ARG A 237 0.02 2.17 -26.76
N VAL A 238 -0.11 1.07 -26.02
CA VAL A 238 -1.27 0.17 -26.09
C VAL A 238 -2.54 0.89 -25.59
N ALA A 239 -2.43 1.70 -24.54
CA ALA A 239 -3.54 2.51 -24.03
C ALA A 239 -4.00 3.55 -25.05
N ALA A 240 -3.07 4.22 -25.73
CA ALA A 240 -3.38 5.19 -26.77
C ALA A 240 -4.11 4.52 -27.95
N ALA A 241 -3.64 3.35 -28.41
CA ALA A 241 -4.29 2.58 -29.47
C ALA A 241 -5.69 2.08 -29.06
N ALA A 242 -5.82 1.51 -27.87
CA ALA A 242 -7.09 1.00 -27.38
C ALA A 242 -8.15 2.11 -27.28
N ARG A 243 -7.77 3.31 -26.80
CA ARG A 243 -8.69 4.47 -26.68
C ARG A 243 -9.16 5.01 -28.02
N LYS A 244 -8.39 4.84 -29.09
CA LYS A 244 -8.79 5.22 -30.44
C LYS A 244 -9.77 4.25 -31.07
N LEU A 245 -9.69 2.96 -30.70
CA LEU A 245 -10.42 1.89 -31.36
C LEU A 245 -11.63 1.39 -30.58
N LEU A 246 -11.70 1.61 -29.27
CA LEU A 246 -12.70 1.01 -28.37
C LEU A 246 -13.44 2.06 -27.55
N PRO A 247 -14.72 1.82 -27.17
CA PRO A 247 -15.40 2.61 -26.17
C PRO A 247 -14.62 2.68 -24.84
N ARG A 248 -14.71 3.79 -24.12
CA ARG A 248 -13.89 4.12 -22.93
C ARG A 248 -13.79 2.98 -21.91
N LYS A 249 -14.91 2.35 -21.55
CA LYS A 249 -14.93 1.23 -20.58
C LYS A 249 -14.22 -0.02 -21.12
N ALA A 250 -14.43 -0.35 -22.39
CA ALA A 250 -13.77 -1.49 -23.03
C ALA A 250 -12.27 -1.27 -23.19
N ALA A 251 -11.87 -0.06 -23.63
CA ALA A 251 -10.47 0.32 -23.70
C ALA A 251 -9.76 0.18 -22.34
N HIS A 252 -10.40 0.68 -21.27
CA HIS A 252 -9.86 0.56 -19.91
C HIS A 252 -9.67 -0.90 -19.49
N LEU A 253 -10.67 -1.74 -19.70
CA LEU A 253 -10.59 -3.17 -19.35
C LEU A 253 -9.46 -3.88 -20.13
N VAL A 254 -9.37 -3.64 -21.44
CA VAL A 254 -8.32 -4.24 -22.30
C VAL A 254 -6.93 -3.80 -21.82
N VAL A 255 -6.73 -2.50 -21.57
CA VAL A 255 -5.42 -1.97 -21.13
C VAL A 255 -5.06 -2.47 -19.74
N ARG A 256 -6.04 -2.52 -18.82
CA ARG A 256 -5.85 -3.07 -17.47
C ARG A 256 -5.44 -4.54 -17.51
N MET A 257 -6.13 -5.36 -18.30
CA MET A 257 -5.79 -6.78 -18.46
C MET A 257 -4.43 -6.97 -19.12
N TYR A 258 -4.12 -6.20 -20.16
CA TYR A 258 -2.81 -6.21 -20.79
C TYR A 258 -1.69 -5.88 -19.79
N SER A 259 -1.88 -4.82 -18.99
CA SER A 259 -0.90 -4.43 -17.96
C SER A 259 -0.74 -5.51 -16.89
N ALA A 260 -1.85 -6.06 -16.37
CA ALA A 260 -1.80 -7.12 -15.37
C ALA A 260 -1.12 -8.40 -15.90
N ILE A 261 -1.39 -8.78 -17.15
CA ILE A 261 -0.75 -9.94 -17.78
C ILE A 261 0.75 -9.69 -17.97
N THR A 262 1.14 -8.53 -18.50
CA THR A 262 2.56 -8.22 -18.73
C THR A 262 3.35 -8.15 -17.43
N GLU A 263 2.80 -7.57 -16.36
CA GLU A 263 3.40 -7.58 -15.02
C GLU A 263 3.57 -9.01 -14.49
N ALA A 264 2.53 -9.85 -14.60
CA ALA A 264 2.58 -11.24 -14.13
C ALA A 264 3.56 -12.11 -14.94
N VAL A 265 3.58 -11.94 -16.26
CA VAL A 265 4.53 -12.66 -17.14
C VAL A 265 5.97 -12.25 -16.84
N PHE A 266 6.22 -10.95 -16.67
CA PHE A 266 7.55 -10.45 -16.32
C PHE A 266 8.01 -10.97 -14.95
N PHE A 267 7.12 -10.97 -13.95
CA PHE A 267 7.40 -11.56 -12.65
C PHE A 267 7.72 -13.07 -12.77
N ALA A 268 6.88 -13.83 -13.48
CA ALA A 268 7.09 -15.27 -13.69
C ALA A 268 8.40 -15.57 -14.41
N LEU A 269 8.74 -14.78 -15.43
CA LEU A 269 10.01 -14.88 -16.16
C LEU A 269 11.21 -14.60 -15.24
N SER A 270 11.09 -13.56 -14.41
CA SER A 270 12.13 -13.19 -13.44
C SER A 270 12.43 -14.30 -12.43
N ARG A 271 11.39 -15.05 -12.02
CA ARG A 271 11.52 -16.17 -11.07
C ARG A 271 12.00 -17.47 -11.73
N LYS A 272 11.59 -17.72 -13.01
CA LYS A 272 11.91 -18.97 -13.72
C LYS A 272 13.23 -18.92 -14.48
N ALA A 273 13.61 -17.74 -14.99
CA ALA A 273 14.81 -17.54 -15.78
C ALA A 273 15.58 -16.28 -15.31
N PRO A 274 16.03 -16.24 -14.04
CA PRO A 274 16.65 -15.06 -13.44
C PRO A 274 17.91 -14.59 -14.20
N ASP A 275 18.70 -15.50 -14.75
CA ASP A 275 19.93 -15.16 -15.49
C ASP A 275 19.63 -14.43 -16.79
N LEU A 276 18.59 -14.84 -17.51
CA LEU A 276 18.14 -14.15 -18.72
C LEU A 276 17.69 -12.73 -18.38
N VAL A 277 16.89 -12.57 -17.34
CA VAL A 277 16.41 -11.24 -16.92
C VAL A 277 17.58 -10.37 -16.45
N ARG A 278 18.51 -10.91 -15.64
CA ARG A 278 19.75 -10.19 -15.26
C ARG A 278 20.53 -9.71 -16.47
N TRP A 279 20.72 -10.57 -17.47
CA TRP A 279 21.43 -10.23 -18.71
C TRP A 279 20.71 -9.11 -19.48
N LEU A 280 19.38 -9.20 -19.63
CA LEU A 280 18.58 -8.18 -20.33
C LEU A 280 18.67 -6.82 -19.64
N LEU A 281 18.51 -6.77 -18.30
CA LEU A 281 18.58 -5.55 -17.53
C LEU A 281 19.98 -4.93 -17.58
N ARG A 282 21.03 -5.75 -17.42
CA ARG A 282 22.42 -5.30 -17.54
C ARG A 282 22.71 -4.73 -18.93
N ARG A 283 22.29 -5.43 -20.00
CA ARG A 283 22.46 -4.95 -21.37
C ARG A 283 21.73 -3.63 -21.61
N LYS A 284 20.53 -3.47 -21.05
CA LYS A 284 19.78 -2.21 -21.13
C LYS A 284 20.53 -1.06 -20.41
N ALA A 285 21.09 -1.30 -19.24
CA ALA A 285 21.90 -0.32 -18.50
C ALA A 285 23.13 0.10 -19.31
N ILE A 286 23.91 -0.86 -19.83
CA ILE A 286 25.09 -0.58 -20.67
C ILE A 286 24.73 0.28 -21.89
N ASN A 287 23.60 -0.02 -22.56
CA ASN A 287 23.17 0.71 -23.75
C ASN A 287 22.59 2.10 -23.45
N SER A 288 22.26 2.39 -22.19
CA SER A 288 21.64 3.65 -21.76
C SER A 288 22.61 4.59 -21.03
N LEU A 289 23.79 4.12 -20.67
CA LEU A 289 24.82 4.87 -19.95
C LEU A 289 26.01 5.18 -20.88
N PRO A 290 26.87 6.15 -20.54
CA PRO A 290 28.02 6.50 -21.33
C PRO A 290 28.99 5.32 -21.53
N PRO A 291 29.68 5.25 -22.66
CA PRO A 291 30.72 4.24 -22.91
C PRO A 291 31.76 4.24 -21.76
N GLY A 292 32.05 3.04 -21.22
CA GLY A 292 33.02 2.88 -20.14
C GLY A 292 32.45 3.09 -18.73
N TYR A 293 31.16 3.40 -18.57
CA TYR A 293 30.52 3.48 -17.25
C TYR A 293 30.55 2.12 -16.53
N ASP A 294 30.93 2.09 -15.26
CA ASP A 294 31.03 0.86 -14.47
C ASP A 294 29.65 0.35 -14.01
N VAL A 295 28.94 -0.27 -14.97
CA VAL A 295 27.61 -0.87 -14.74
C VAL A 295 27.68 -2.02 -13.73
N ASP A 296 28.78 -2.76 -13.68
CA ASP A 296 28.88 -3.93 -12.82
C ASP A 296 29.00 -3.56 -11.33
N THR A 297 29.65 -2.45 -11.01
CA THR A 297 29.70 -1.91 -9.64
C THR A 297 28.37 -1.26 -9.24
N HIS A 298 27.74 -0.50 -10.14
CA HIS A 298 26.63 0.38 -9.75
C HIS A 298 25.24 -0.17 -10.04
N PHE A 299 25.08 -1.14 -10.97
CA PHE A 299 23.77 -1.63 -11.43
C PHE A 299 23.66 -3.16 -11.57
N LYS A 300 24.55 -3.91 -10.91
CA LYS A 300 24.51 -5.38 -10.89
C LYS A 300 24.31 -5.90 -9.47
N PRO A 301 23.05 -6.07 -9.04
CA PRO A 301 22.72 -6.63 -7.73
C PRO A 301 23.27 -8.08 -7.58
N ARG A 302 23.55 -8.46 -6.32
CA ARG A 302 24.04 -9.82 -5.97
C ARG A 302 22.91 -10.82 -5.78
N TYR A 303 21.66 -10.38 -5.75
CA TYR A 303 20.44 -11.18 -5.57
C TYR A 303 19.70 -11.37 -6.91
N ASN A 304 18.71 -12.25 -6.96
CA ASN A 304 17.92 -12.47 -8.18
C ASN A 304 16.85 -11.39 -8.36
N PRO A 305 16.44 -11.12 -9.62
CA PRO A 305 15.27 -10.28 -9.89
C PRO A 305 14.04 -10.74 -9.09
N TRP A 306 13.37 -9.81 -8.40
CA TRP A 306 12.24 -10.05 -7.49
C TRP A 306 12.54 -10.81 -6.18
N ASP A 307 13.80 -11.07 -5.81
CA ASP A 307 14.12 -11.36 -4.42
C ASP A 307 13.94 -10.11 -3.54
N GLN A 308 14.17 -8.93 -4.15
CA GLN A 308 13.80 -7.63 -3.63
C GLN A 308 13.00 -6.87 -4.69
N ARG A 309 12.30 -5.80 -4.30
CA ARG A 309 11.51 -5.01 -5.23
C ARG A 309 12.40 -4.36 -6.30
N MET A 310 11.97 -4.43 -7.54
CA MET A 310 12.63 -3.77 -8.64
C MET A 310 12.10 -2.34 -8.79
N CYS A 311 12.96 -1.40 -9.20
CA CYS A 311 12.59 0.01 -9.33
C CYS A 311 12.34 0.37 -10.79
N LEU A 312 11.25 1.11 -11.05
CA LEU A 312 10.88 1.57 -12.38
C LEU A 312 11.50 2.94 -12.67
N ILE A 313 12.17 3.07 -13.82
CA ILE A 313 12.72 4.32 -14.36
C ILE A 313 12.01 4.67 -15.68
N PRO A 314 11.01 5.57 -15.68
CA PRO A 314 10.30 5.95 -16.89
C PRO A 314 11.24 6.62 -17.88
N ASP A 315 11.17 6.20 -19.16
CA ASP A 315 11.98 6.73 -20.25
C ASP A 315 13.49 6.80 -19.94
N ALA A 316 13.97 5.91 -19.04
CA ALA A 316 15.35 5.84 -18.57
C ALA A 316 15.85 7.14 -17.90
N ASP A 317 15.00 7.90 -17.26
CA ASP A 317 15.27 9.23 -16.69
C ASP A 317 16.49 9.28 -15.78
N LEU A 318 16.67 8.28 -14.89
CA LEU A 318 17.87 8.14 -14.07
C LEU A 318 19.15 8.02 -14.89
N TYR A 319 19.15 7.13 -15.92
CA TYR A 319 20.30 6.96 -16.78
C TYR A 319 20.60 8.21 -17.61
N ASN A 320 19.55 8.92 -18.03
CA ASN A 320 19.67 10.19 -18.75
C ASN A 320 20.30 11.28 -17.88
N ALA A 321 19.93 11.36 -16.59
CA ALA A 321 20.52 12.31 -15.65
C ALA A 321 22.01 12.02 -15.40
N ILE A 322 22.39 10.75 -15.31
CA ILE A 322 23.80 10.32 -15.17
C ILE A 322 24.57 10.64 -16.46
N SER A 323 24.02 10.31 -17.62
CA SER A 323 24.68 10.55 -18.91
C SER A 323 24.87 12.03 -19.22
N ALA A 324 23.99 12.88 -18.68
CA ALA A 324 24.13 14.35 -18.77
C ALA A 324 25.12 14.94 -17.74
N GLY A 325 25.76 14.11 -16.92
CA GLY A 325 26.70 14.55 -15.88
C GLY A 325 26.08 15.32 -14.71
N ARG A 326 24.73 15.33 -14.60
CA ARG A 326 24.00 16.04 -13.54
C ARG A 326 23.79 15.19 -12.28
N ALA A 327 23.92 13.88 -12.43
CA ALA A 327 23.80 12.91 -11.35
C ALA A 327 24.94 11.88 -11.41
N GLU A 328 25.29 11.31 -10.28
CA GLU A 328 26.24 10.21 -10.18
C GLU A 328 25.77 9.16 -9.18
N VAL A 329 26.32 7.96 -9.28
CA VAL A 329 26.10 6.86 -8.32
C VAL A 329 27.43 6.48 -7.71
N VAL A 330 27.47 6.41 -6.39
CA VAL A 330 28.60 5.91 -5.60
C VAL A 330 28.13 4.67 -4.85
N THR A 331 28.86 3.55 -5.02
CA THR A 331 28.58 2.29 -4.32
C THR A 331 29.64 2.05 -3.30
N ASP A 332 29.35 2.39 -2.03
CA ASP A 332 30.28 2.30 -0.91
C ASP A 332 29.52 2.25 0.43
N HIS A 333 30.27 2.05 1.51
CA HIS A 333 29.79 2.12 2.88
C HIS A 333 30.13 3.47 3.52
N ILE A 334 29.17 3.98 4.28
CA ILE A 334 29.41 5.15 5.13
C ILE A 334 30.35 4.76 6.25
N ASP A 335 31.38 5.57 6.49
CA ASP A 335 32.20 5.49 7.66
C ASP A 335 31.63 6.38 8.76
N HIS A 336 31.59 7.68 8.53
CA HIS A 336 30.96 8.65 9.44
C HIS A 336 30.53 9.91 8.69
N PHE A 337 29.74 10.72 9.35
CA PHE A 337 29.38 12.06 8.89
C PHE A 337 30.31 13.09 9.54
N ASP A 338 30.67 14.12 8.80
CA ASP A 338 31.37 15.28 9.30
C ASP A 338 30.62 16.57 8.98
N THR A 339 31.21 17.72 9.29
CA THR A 339 30.60 19.03 9.04
C THR A 339 30.33 19.31 7.56
N GLY A 340 31.08 18.74 6.63
CA GLY A 340 31.02 18.97 5.18
C GLY A 340 30.28 17.92 4.38
N GLY A 341 29.98 16.75 4.96
CA GLY A 341 29.38 15.67 4.20
C GLY A 341 29.54 14.28 4.79
N ILE A 342 29.92 13.32 3.95
CA ILE A 342 30.00 11.89 4.30
C ILE A 342 31.37 11.33 3.96
N ALA A 343 32.10 10.85 4.95
CA ALA A 343 33.30 10.06 4.79
C ALA A 343 32.93 8.61 4.45
N LEU A 344 33.61 8.03 3.47
CA LEU A 344 33.36 6.67 2.98
C LEU A 344 34.46 5.69 3.47
N LYS A 345 34.11 4.42 3.64
CA LYS A 345 35.07 3.39 4.08
C LYS A 345 36.18 3.13 3.08
N SER A 346 36.00 3.47 1.81
CA SER A 346 37.08 3.44 0.80
C SER A 346 38.13 4.54 0.97
N GLY A 347 37.92 5.50 1.87
CA GLY A 347 38.74 6.70 2.06
C GLY A 347 38.27 7.91 1.23
N GLY A 348 37.21 7.76 0.43
CA GLY A 348 36.59 8.87 -0.30
C GLY A 348 35.75 9.78 0.62
N HIS A 349 35.39 10.98 0.12
CA HIS A 349 34.49 11.90 0.79
C HIS A 349 33.44 12.45 -0.20
N LEU A 350 32.20 12.59 0.25
CA LEU A 350 31.10 13.18 -0.49
C LEU A 350 30.68 14.49 0.17
N ASP A 351 31.07 15.60 -0.44
CA ASP A 351 30.60 16.91 -0.01
C ASP A 351 29.09 17.06 -0.23
N ALA A 352 28.38 17.61 0.73
CA ALA A 352 26.95 17.85 0.64
C ALA A 352 26.53 19.16 1.31
N ASP A 353 25.53 19.83 0.73
CA ASP A 353 24.76 20.89 1.37
C ASP A 353 23.47 20.29 1.98
N ILE A 354 22.96 19.24 1.33
CA ILE A 354 21.74 18.53 1.75
C ILE A 354 22.00 17.02 1.68
N ILE A 355 21.62 16.31 2.72
CA ILE A 355 21.64 14.86 2.77
C ILE A 355 20.19 14.33 2.88
N VAL A 356 19.80 13.43 1.96
CA VAL A 356 18.49 12.83 1.94
C VAL A 356 18.60 11.37 2.35
N THR A 357 17.99 10.99 3.48
CA THR A 357 18.00 9.63 4.01
C THR A 357 16.88 8.80 3.40
N ALA A 358 17.03 8.39 2.12
CA ALA A 358 16.09 7.51 1.41
C ALA A 358 16.31 6.02 1.81
N THR A 359 16.42 5.76 3.11
CA THR A 359 16.88 4.51 3.71
C THR A 359 15.76 3.52 4.02
N GLY A 360 14.53 3.87 3.67
CA GLY A 360 13.38 3.00 3.73
C GLY A 360 12.28 3.47 4.68
N LEU A 361 11.30 2.61 4.83
CA LEU A 361 10.08 2.86 5.59
C LEU A 361 9.97 1.90 6.77
N GLN A 362 9.14 2.26 7.73
CA GLN A 362 8.68 1.35 8.76
C GLN A 362 7.30 0.80 8.38
N LEU A 363 7.11 -0.51 8.52
CA LEU A 363 5.81 -1.13 8.26
C LEU A 363 5.01 -1.21 9.56
N GLN A 364 3.69 -1.10 9.40
CA GLN A 364 2.76 -1.12 10.51
C GLN A 364 1.44 -1.78 10.08
N ALA A 365 1.00 -2.78 10.83
CA ALA A 365 -0.29 -3.41 10.60
C ALA A 365 -1.41 -2.50 11.09
N LEU A 366 -2.58 -2.53 10.42
CA LEU A 366 -3.82 -1.86 10.84
C LEU A 366 -3.64 -0.37 11.19
N GLY A 367 -2.63 0.30 10.58
CA GLY A 367 -2.33 1.70 10.86
C GLY A 367 -1.86 1.98 12.29
N GLY A 368 -1.38 0.95 13.02
CA GLY A 368 -0.96 1.06 14.42
C GLY A 368 -2.10 1.13 15.41
N THR A 369 -3.31 0.77 15.00
CA THR A 369 -4.48 0.73 15.87
C THR A 369 -4.38 -0.44 16.86
N THR A 370 -4.55 -0.18 18.15
CA THR A 370 -4.72 -1.24 19.15
C THR A 370 -6.07 -1.94 18.94
N ILE A 371 -6.05 -3.25 18.82
CA ILE A 371 -7.25 -4.07 18.64
C ILE A 371 -7.52 -4.84 19.93
N SER A 372 -8.75 -4.78 20.43
CA SER A 372 -9.19 -5.54 21.61
C SER A 372 -10.47 -6.33 21.31
N LEU A 373 -10.64 -7.44 22.01
CA LEU A 373 -11.86 -8.25 22.02
C LEU A 373 -12.34 -8.33 23.48
N ASP A 374 -13.50 -7.78 23.78
CA ASP A 374 -14.07 -7.71 25.14
C ASP A 374 -13.07 -7.09 26.15
N GLY A 375 -12.38 -6.02 25.75
CA GLY A 375 -11.37 -5.32 26.54
C GLY A 375 -9.99 -6.01 26.62
N VAL A 376 -9.83 -7.18 26.00
CA VAL A 376 -8.55 -7.89 25.97
C VAL A 376 -7.81 -7.57 24.67
N GLU A 377 -6.66 -6.92 24.78
CA GLU A 377 -5.83 -6.59 23.62
C GLU A 377 -5.32 -7.84 22.90
N ILE A 378 -5.40 -7.84 21.59
CA ILE A 378 -4.85 -8.89 20.73
C ILE A 378 -3.69 -8.35 19.89
N ASN A 379 -2.66 -9.17 19.72
CA ASN A 379 -1.59 -8.83 18.80
C ASN A 379 -1.91 -9.41 17.41
N PRO A 380 -2.06 -8.59 16.35
CA PRO A 380 -2.31 -9.09 15.00
C PRO A 380 -1.25 -10.07 14.49
N SER A 381 0.01 -9.97 14.96
CA SER A 381 1.09 -10.88 14.56
C SER A 381 0.92 -12.32 15.07
N ASP A 382 0.07 -12.53 16.07
CA ASP A 382 -0.25 -13.87 16.58
C ASP A 382 -1.35 -14.57 15.76
N ARG A 383 -1.97 -13.85 14.83
CA ARG A 383 -3.12 -14.32 14.05
C ARG A 383 -2.74 -14.67 12.62
N PHE A 384 -3.42 -15.69 12.06
CA PHE A 384 -3.32 -16.00 10.65
C PHE A 384 -4.24 -15.10 9.84
N VAL A 385 -3.76 -14.73 8.64
CA VAL A 385 -4.58 -14.01 7.67
C VAL A 385 -5.44 -15.01 6.89
N TYR A 386 -6.75 -14.75 6.86
CA TYR A 386 -7.72 -15.52 6.10
C TYR A 386 -8.02 -14.83 4.76
N LYS A 387 -7.87 -15.57 3.64
CA LYS A 387 -8.11 -15.10 2.25
C LYS A 387 -7.52 -13.70 1.97
N ALA A 388 -6.40 -13.37 2.63
CA ALA A 388 -5.67 -12.10 2.55
C ALA A 388 -6.46 -10.84 3.00
N HIS A 389 -7.56 -10.97 3.77
CA HIS A 389 -8.37 -9.80 4.16
C HIS A 389 -9.07 -9.88 5.52
N MET A 390 -9.02 -11.00 6.26
CA MET A 390 -9.51 -11.08 7.63
C MET A 390 -8.46 -11.72 8.53
N LEU A 391 -8.59 -11.54 9.84
CA LEU A 391 -7.72 -12.16 10.85
C LEU A 391 -8.46 -13.29 11.55
N GLU A 392 -7.75 -14.38 11.83
CA GLU A 392 -8.27 -15.54 12.60
C GLU A 392 -8.88 -15.08 13.91
N ASP A 393 -10.08 -15.55 14.22
CA ASP A 393 -10.84 -15.30 15.47
C ASP A 393 -11.10 -13.81 15.77
N VAL A 394 -11.09 -12.94 14.76
CA VAL A 394 -11.43 -11.53 14.93
C VAL A 394 -12.72 -11.23 14.20
N PRO A 395 -13.82 -10.93 14.93
CA PRO A 395 -15.13 -10.75 14.31
C PRO A 395 -15.22 -9.47 13.50
N ASN A 396 -15.88 -9.54 12.34
CA ASN A 396 -16.30 -8.37 11.56
C ASN A 396 -15.22 -7.34 11.23
N LEU A 397 -13.93 -7.76 11.27
CA LEU A 397 -12.79 -6.92 10.95
C LEU A 397 -12.23 -7.35 9.58
N PHE A 398 -12.02 -6.37 8.71
CA PHE A 398 -11.40 -6.52 7.41
C PHE A 398 -10.12 -5.69 7.31
N TRP A 399 -9.13 -6.24 6.65
CA TRP A 399 -7.84 -5.58 6.47
C TRP A 399 -7.40 -5.67 5.00
N CYS A 400 -7.10 -4.53 4.41
CA CYS A 400 -6.68 -4.44 3.02
C CYS A 400 -5.18 -4.25 2.90
N VAL A 401 -4.52 -5.22 2.25
CA VAL A 401 -3.10 -5.16 1.88
C VAL A 401 -2.95 -5.57 0.42
N GLY A 402 -2.18 -4.81 -0.35
CA GLY A 402 -1.95 -5.06 -1.77
C GLY A 402 -0.96 -6.19 -2.05
N TYR A 403 -0.60 -6.34 -3.32
CA TYR A 403 0.46 -7.25 -3.77
C TYR A 403 1.84 -6.63 -3.57
N THR A 404 2.83 -7.46 -3.31
CA THR A 404 4.25 -7.05 -3.28
C THR A 404 4.85 -7.00 -4.68
N ASN A 405 4.27 -7.69 -5.65
CA ASN A 405 4.77 -7.89 -7.01
C ASN A 405 3.84 -7.33 -8.12
N ALA A 406 2.78 -6.64 -7.76
CA ALA A 406 1.82 -6.05 -8.69
C ALA A 406 1.19 -4.79 -8.09
N SER A 407 0.40 -4.05 -8.86
CA SER A 407 -0.30 -2.87 -8.39
C SER A 407 -1.22 -3.14 -7.20
N TRP A 408 -1.21 -2.22 -6.24
CA TRP A 408 -1.96 -2.31 -5.00
C TRP A 408 -3.46 -2.57 -5.19
N THR A 409 -4.08 -1.81 -6.09
CA THR A 409 -5.54 -1.83 -6.34
C THR A 409 -6.04 -3.17 -6.88
N LEU A 410 -5.16 -3.99 -7.47
CA LEU A 410 -5.57 -5.32 -7.95
C LEU A 410 -6.07 -6.20 -6.80
N ARG A 411 -5.42 -6.19 -5.63
CA ARG A 411 -5.90 -6.91 -4.45
C ARG A 411 -6.91 -6.09 -3.65
N ALA A 412 -6.75 -4.77 -3.57
CA ALA A 412 -7.69 -3.91 -2.85
C ALA A 412 -9.12 -4.08 -3.37
N ASP A 413 -9.32 -4.11 -4.70
CA ASP A 413 -10.64 -4.33 -5.30
C ASP A 413 -11.19 -5.75 -5.02
N ILE A 414 -10.36 -6.79 -5.02
CA ILE A 414 -10.79 -8.15 -4.63
C ILE A 414 -11.22 -8.16 -3.15
N THR A 415 -10.43 -7.57 -2.27
CA THR A 415 -10.73 -7.45 -0.83
C THR A 415 -12.04 -6.69 -0.60
N ALA A 416 -12.21 -5.53 -1.22
CA ALA A 416 -13.41 -4.71 -1.10
C ALA A 416 -14.67 -5.45 -1.59
N ARG A 417 -14.57 -6.16 -2.71
CA ARG A 417 -15.66 -6.99 -3.24
C ARG A 417 -15.95 -8.20 -2.35
N ALA A 418 -14.93 -8.85 -1.79
CA ALA A 418 -15.11 -9.98 -0.88
C ALA A 418 -15.80 -9.52 0.41
N THR A 419 -15.37 -8.39 0.97
CA THR A 419 -16.04 -7.73 2.10
C THR A 419 -17.50 -7.44 1.77
N ALA A 420 -17.79 -6.74 0.68
CA ALA A 420 -19.16 -6.42 0.27
C ALA A 420 -20.03 -7.67 0.06
N LYS A 421 -19.44 -8.77 -0.46
CA LYS A 421 -20.12 -10.05 -0.64
C LYS A 421 -20.45 -10.70 0.70
N LEU A 422 -19.54 -10.67 1.67
CA LEU A 422 -19.76 -11.22 3.01
C LEU A 422 -20.83 -10.43 3.76
N LEU A 423 -20.80 -9.08 3.72
CA LEU A 423 -21.82 -8.24 4.34
C LEU A 423 -23.22 -8.56 3.78
N ALA A 424 -23.36 -8.70 2.46
CA ALA A 424 -24.64 -9.09 1.82
C ALA A 424 -25.09 -10.47 2.24
N HIS A 425 -24.17 -11.43 2.37
CA HIS A 425 -24.49 -12.79 2.86
C HIS A 425 -24.98 -12.74 4.30
N MET A 426 -24.27 -12.07 5.19
CA MET A 426 -24.66 -11.92 6.59
C MET A 426 -26.06 -11.28 6.71
N ALA A 427 -26.31 -10.22 5.94
CA ALA A 427 -27.62 -9.57 5.91
C ALA A 427 -28.73 -10.51 5.48
N SER A 428 -28.51 -11.32 4.43
CA SER A 428 -29.53 -12.24 3.90
C SER A 428 -29.89 -13.37 4.87
N TYR A 429 -28.98 -13.74 5.78
CA TYR A 429 -29.21 -14.78 6.79
C TYR A 429 -29.46 -14.21 8.21
N GLY A 430 -29.40 -12.89 8.39
CA GLY A 430 -29.59 -12.26 9.69
C GLY A 430 -28.44 -12.46 10.68
N TYR A 431 -27.23 -12.76 10.20
CA TYR A 431 -26.05 -12.88 11.05
C TYR A 431 -25.57 -11.50 11.51
N THR A 432 -25.17 -11.40 12.78
CA THR A 432 -24.66 -10.17 13.38
C THR A 432 -23.16 -10.17 13.47
N HIS A 433 -22.51 -11.34 13.57
CA HIS A 433 -21.07 -11.47 13.51
C HIS A 433 -20.62 -12.62 12.62
N ALA A 434 -19.40 -12.49 12.08
CA ALA A 434 -18.70 -13.53 11.35
C ALA A 434 -17.19 -13.38 11.55
N TYR A 435 -16.51 -14.50 11.75
CA TYR A 435 -15.04 -14.53 11.84
C TYR A 435 -14.48 -15.83 11.27
N PRO A 436 -13.28 -15.80 10.68
CA PRO A 436 -12.61 -17.00 10.23
C PRO A 436 -12.04 -17.77 11.42
N HIS A 437 -12.21 -19.09 11.40
CA HIS A 437 -11.76 -20.00 12.47
C HIS A 437 -11.10 -21.25 11.88
N ARG A 438 -9.90 -21.56 12.37
CA ARG A 438 -9.11 -22.68 11.87
C ARG A 438 -9.45 -24.04 12.52
N GLY A 439 -10.24 -24.04 13.58
CA GLY A 439 -10.63 -25.25 14.30
C GLY A 439 -9.50 -25.95 15.06
N GLY A 440 -8.45 -25.21 15.41
CA GLY A 440 -7.28 -25.79 16.11
C GLY A 440 -6.37 -26.66 15.22
N GLU A 441 -6.62 -26.73 13.91
CA GLU A 441 -5.75 -27.51 13.02
C GLU A 441 -4.32 -26.98 12.96
N PRO A 442 -3.30 -27.85 13.09
CA PRO A 442 -1.91 -27.45 12.94
C PRO A 442 -1.65 -26.79 11.59
N MET A 443 -0.97 -25.67 11.59
CA MET A 443 -0.61 -24.91 10.39
C MET A 443 0.86 -24.52 10.45
N THR A 444 1.60 -24.81 9.40
CA THR A 444 2.97 -24.28 9.26
C THR A 444 2.88 -22.78 8.95
N GLU A 445 3.55 -21.99 9.76
CA GLU A 445 3.63 -20.54 9.62
C GLU A 445 4.58 -20.15 8.49
N LYS A 446 4.26 -19.08 7.80
CA LYS A 446 5.15 -18.36 6.89
C LYS A 446 4.85 -16.87 6.90
N PRO A 447 5.80 -16.01 6.51
CA PRO A 447 5.54 -14.59 6.36
C PRO A 447 4.37 -14.31 5.40
N SER A 448 3.55 -13.33 5.72
CA SER A 448 2.49 -12.87 4.81
C SER A 448 3.05 -12.20 3.56
N TRP A 449 4.28 -11.69 3.65
CA TRP A 449 4.99 -11.05 2.55
C TRP A 449 6.27 -11.82 2.22
N ASP A 450 6.35 -12.30 0.99
CA ASP A 450 7.47 -13.10 0.46
C ASP A 450 8.43 -12.21 -0.35
N ILE A 451 9.05 -11.24 0.35
CA ILE A 451 10.08 -10.36 -0.20
C ILE A 451 11.20 -10.19 0.82
N ASN A 452 12.44 -10.40 0.39
CA ASN A 452 13.65 -10.26 1.21
C ASN A 452 14.16 -8.79 1.28
N ALA A 453 13.26 -7.81 1.25
CA ALA A 453 13.62 -6.41 1.42
C ALA A 453 13.83 -6.07 2.90
N GLY A 454 14.86 -5.29 3.22
CA GLY A 454 15.22 -4.98 4.60
C GLY A 454 14.11 -4.38 5.45
N TYR A 455 13.25 -3.54 4.86
CA TYR A 455 12.10 -2.94 5.54
C TYR A 455 11.01 -3.99 5.88
N VAL A 456 10.85 -5.03 5.07
CA VAL A 456 9.92 -6.14 5.35
C VAL A 456 10.50 -7.02 6.47
N LEU A 457 11.77 -7.42 6.33
CA LEU A 457 12.41 -8.29 7.30
C LEU A 457 12.42 -7.71 8.73
N ARG A 458 12.58 -6.39 8.87
CA ARG A 458 12.53 -5.70 10.17
C ARG A 458 11.13 -5.66 10.80
N SER A 459 10.09 -5.88 10.01
CA SER A 459 8.70 -5.71 10.45
C SER A 459 7.91 -7.01 10.46
N LEU A 460 8.55 -8.16 10.20
CA LEU A 460 7.86 -9.46 10.14
C LEU A 460 7.13 -9.79 11.44
N ASP A 461 7.74 -9.46 12.58
CA ASP A 461 7.18 -9.75 13.90
C ASP A 461 5.99 -8.84 14.26
N ALA A 462 5.77 -7.77 13.49
CA ALA A 462 4.63 -6.86 13.65
C ALA A 462 3.48 -7.14 12.67
N LEU A 463 3.67 -8.09 11.74
CA LEU A 463 2.68 -8.39 10.70
C LEU A 463 2.00 -9.74 10.96
N PRO A 464 0.71 -9.89 10.62
CA PRO A 464 0.00 -11.16 10.75
C PRO A 464 0.66 -12.28 9.92
N LYS A 465 0.46 -13.51 10.37
CA LYS A 465 1.05 -14.73 9.78
C LYS A 465 0.25 -15.19 8.55
N SER A 466 0.93 -15.83 7.62
CA SER A 466 0.33 -16.61 6.56
C SER A 466 0.50 -18.10 6.84
N GLY A 467 -0.48 -18.92 6.44
CA GLY A 467 -0.37 -20.37 6.48
C GLY A 467 0.16 -20.94 5.16
N THR A 468 0.37 -22.25 5.13
CA THR A 468 0.80 -23.00 3.93
C THR A 468 -0.38 -23.51 3.11
N ARG A 469 -1.59 -23.61 3.67
CA ARG A 469 -2.80 -24.16 3.05
C ARG A 469 -3.88 -23.10 2.89
N ARG A 470 -4.74 -23.24 1.89
CA ARG A 470 -5.99 -22.47 1.75
C ARG A 470 -6.93 -22.80 2.91
N PRO A 471 -7.71 -21.83 3.35
CA PRO A 471 -7.81 -20.42 2.91
C PRO A 471 -6.82 -19.45 3.59
N TRP A 472 -5.85 -19.97 4.35
CA TRP A 472 -4.91 -19.24 5.19
C TRP A 472 -3.60 -18.84 4.46
N ASN A 473 -3.44 -19.27 3.21
CA ASN A 473 -2.25 -18.98 2.41
C ASN A 473 -2.41 -17.66 1.64
N VAL A 474 -1.63 -16.64 2.03
CA VAL A 474 -1.54 -15.39 1.29
C VAL A 474 -0.64 -15.58 0.07
N ARG A 475 -1.21 -15.53 -1.12
CA ARG A 475 -0.49 -15.67 -2.39
C ARG A 475 -0.20 -14.31 -3.01
N GLN A 476 0.90 -14.22 -3.73
CA GLN A 476 1.25 -13.04 -4.52
C GLN A 476 0.89 -13.27 -6.00
N ASN A 477 -0.42 -13.58 -6.28
CA ASN A 477 -0.89 -13.91 -7.61
C ASN A 477 -2.33 -13.43 -7.85
N TYR A 478 -2.45 -12.30 -8.55
CA TYR A 478 -3.73 -11.66 -8.85
C TYR A 478 -4.72 -12.58 -9.58
N PHE A 479 -4.28 -13.32 -10.61
CA PHE A 479 -5.16 -14.16 -11.39
C PHE A 479 -5.72 -15.34 -10.58
N ALA A 480 -4.87 -15.93 -9.75
CA ALA A 480 -5.31 -16.99 -8.85
C ALA A 480 -6.31 -16.47 -7.80
N ASP A 481 -6.04 -15.28 -7.22
CA ASP A 481 -6.94 -14.68 -6.23
C ASP A 481 -8.27 -14.23 -6.87
N ALA A 482 -8.25 -13.73 -8.11
CA ALA A 482 -9.45 -13.36 -8.85
C ALA A 482 -10.33 -14.59 -9.19
N ILE A 483 -9.70 -15.72 -9.54
CA ILE A 483 -10.39 -17.00 -9.76
C ILE A 483 -11.00 -17.50 -8.45
N ASP A 484 -10.22 -17.47 -7.37
CA ASP A 484 -10.70 -17.89 -6.06
C ASP A 484 -11.89 -17.05 -5.62
N TYR A 485 -11.82 -15.72 -5.70
CA TYR A 485 -12.95 -14.84 -5.40
C TYR A 485 -14.20 -15.19 -6.22
N ARG A 486 -14.05 -15.55 -7.49
CA ARG A 486 -15.18 -15.90 -8.38
C ARG A 486 -15.91 -17.15 -7.94
N PHE A 487 -15.18 -18.15 -7.44
CA PHE A 487 -15.71 -19.48 -7.04
C PHE A 487 -15.68 -19.69 -5.53
N ASP A 488 -15.50 -18.62 -4.77
CA ASP A 488 -15.34 -18.66 -3.32
C ASP A 488 -16.60 -19.15 -2.60
N ARG A 489 -16.39 -20.08 -1.66
CA ARG A 489 -17.39 -20.50 -0.67
C ARG A 489 -17.26 -19.59 0.54
N ILE A 490 -18.29 -18.77 0.78
CA ILE A 490 -18.27 -17.78 1.87
C ILE A 490 -18.13 -18.48 3.24
N GLU A 491 -18.74 -19.64 3.39
CA GLU A 491 -18.78 -20.40 4.65
C GLU A 491 -17.49 -21.18 4.93
N GLU A 492 -16.52 -21.24 3.98
CA GLU A 492 -15.30 -22.01 4.15
C GLU A 492 -14.46 -21.46 5.32
N ALA A 493 -14.30 -22.28 6.38
CA ALA A 493 -13.57 -21.91 7.61
C ALA A 493 -14.09 -20.60 8.27
N MET A 494 -15.39 -20.32 8.15
CA MET A 494 -16.04 -19.18 8.78
C MET A 494 -17.04 -19.64 9.84
N VAL A 495 -17.08 -18.92 10.94
CA VAL A 495 -18.12 -19.02 11.97
C VAL A 495 -19.07 -17.83 11.82
N PHE A 496 -20.36 -18.13 11.84
CA PHE A 496 -21.42 -17.11 11.78
C PHE A 496 -22.30 -17.24 13.00
N GLY A 497 -22.79 -16.13 13.53
CA GLY A 497 -23.69 -16.14 14.68
C GLY A 497 -24.56 -14.89 14.77
N ARG A 498 -25.44 -14.89 15.77
CA ARG A 498 -26.34 -13.80 16.10
C ARG A 498 -26.26 -13.51 17.60
N VAL A 499 -26.38 -12.25 17.98
CA VAL A 499 -26.54 -11.87 19.40
C VAL A 499 -27.72 -12.62 20.04
N ALA A 500 -28.84 -12.74 19.31
CA ALA A 500 -30.05 -13.41 19.81
C ALA A 500 -29.88 -14.91 20.09
N ASP A 501 -28.88 -15.57 19.52
CA ASP A 501 -28.62 -17.00 19.69
C ASP A 501 -27.76 -17.29 20.95
N ARG A 502 -27.26 -16.26 21.62
CA ARG A 502 -26.48 -16.41 22.86
C ARG A 502 -27.41 -16.55 24.05
N ALA A 503 -27.19 -17.55 24.88
CA ALA A 503 -27.87 -17.66 26.14
C ALA A 503 -27.63 -16.36 26.97
N PRO A 504 -28.64 -15.82 27.68
CA PRO A 504 -28.42 -14.72 28.59
C PRO A 504 -27.29 -15.11 29.54
N LEU A 505 -26.26 -14.27 29.64
CA LEU A 505 -25.24 -14.44 30.68
C LEU A 505 -25.98 -14.51 32.00
N ALA A 506 -25.90 -15.65 32.71
CA ALA A 506 -26.45 -15.82 34.03
C ALA A 506 -25.80 -14.73 34.91
N GLY A 507 -26.65 -13.77 35.39
CA GLY A 507 -26.24 -12.66 36.21
C GLY A 507 -25.72 -13.11 37.59
#